data_128cddec3efb78a2ee5dee4a6ee12c44
#
_entry.id   128cddec3efb78a2ee5dee4a6ee12c44
#
_cell.length_a   1.000
_cell.length_b   1.000
_cell.length_c   1.000
_cell.angle_alpha   90.00
_cell.angle_beta   90.00
_cell.angle_gamma   90.00
#
_symmetry.space_group_name_H-M   'P 1'
#
loop_
_entity.id
_entity.type
_entity.pdbx_description
1 polymer ?
#
loop_
_entity_poly.entity_id
_entity_poly.type
_entity_poly.pdbx_seq_one_letter_code
_entity_poly.pdbx_strand_id
1 'polypeptide(L)'
;MILSYESFMDKLNRKIKSGDDFYLELLETVIDNPSRYCGLFRLSNAKTKLIQNVTQSKEIKFGDFMEDIVTDYLELIGYENKTKDLGFDENGDRLNADQVFAKGNTIFLVEQKIRDDHDSTKKRGQFANFDKKVKLIRKQHPGMHLIASMWFIDDGLVKNKNYYQQEMKNSFYPDTELHLYYGGEFFDTLDNGKVVWKEIISYLEQNRMENSNEIFTIPDFGTSEEIYNALLHLSNKHWSKLLSRNSKYDLLRKEMFSSGDNLERARRKLGY
;
A
#
# COMPACT_ATOMS: atom_id res chain seq x y z
N MET A 1 18.50 19.23 -4.97
CA MET A 1 17.25 19.01 -4.20
C MET A 1 16.11 19.40 -5.09
N ILE A 2 15.26 18.44 -5.42
CA ILE A 2 14.10 18.62 -6.29
C ILE A 2 12.84 18.82 -5.42
N LEU A 3 12.71 18.00 -4.37
CA LEU A 3 11.66 18.10 -3.36
C LEU A 3 12.31 18.27 -1.98
N SER A 4 11.70 19.03 -1.06
CA SER A 4 12.22 19.11 0.31
C SER A 4 11.91 17.84 1.12
N TYR A 5 12.78 17.51 2.08
CA TYR A 5 12.54 16.38 3.00
C TYR A 5 11.24 16.55 3.78
N GLU A 6 10.93 17.77 4.21
CA GLU A 6 9.66 18.08 4.90
C GLU A 6 8.44 17.73 4.04
N SER A 7 8.40 18.15 2.78
CA SER A 7 7.31 17.82 1.85
C SER A 7 7.20 16.32 1.59
N PHE A 8 8.33 15.62 1.51
CA PHE A 8 8.38 14.16 1.38
C PHE A 8 7.77 13.48 2.60
N MET A 9 8.18 13.90 3.80
CA MET A 9 7.68 13.35 5.07
C MET A 9 6.22 13.68 5.33
N ASP A 10 5.75 14.87 4.96
CA ASP A 10 4.33 15.22 5.06
C ASP A 10 3.45 14.29 4.22
N LYS A 11 3.88 13.93 3.01
CA LYS A 11 3.17 12.95 2.19
C LYS A 11 3.18 11.56 2.81
N LEU A 12 4.32 11.10 3.30
CA LEU A 12 4.45 9.81 3.99
C LEU A 12 3.51 9.75 5.21
N ASN A 13 3.54 10.78 6.05
CA ASN A 13 2.74 10.83 7.27
C ASN A 13 1.24 10.91 7.01
N ARG A 14 0.80 11.57 5.92
CA ARG A 14 -0.62 11.56 5.50
C ARG A 14 -1.10 10.17 5.08
N LYS A 15 -0.25 9.35 4.49
CA LYS A 15 -0.59 7.97 4.10
C LYS A 15 -0.52 7.01 5.28
N ILE A 16 0.54 7.11 6.08
CA ILE A 16 0.74 6.27 7.27
C ILE A 16 0.19 7.02 8.47
N LYS A 17 -1.11 6.90 8.70
CA LYS A 17 -1.78 7.49 9.88
C LYS A 17 -1.12 7.00 11.17
N SER A 18 -0.97 7.90 12.13
CA SER A 18 -0.49 7.63 13.48
C SER A 18 -1.38 8.37 14.49
N GLY A 19 -1.24 8.04 15.77
CA GLY A 19 -2.01 8.69 16.84
C GLY A 19 -3.47 8.24 16.92
N ASP A 20 -4.34 9.11 17.44
CA ASP A 20 -5.72 8.78 17.82
C ASP A 20 -6.57 8.28 16.65
N ASP A 21 -6.42 8.87 15.47
CA ASP A 21 -7.14 8.44 14.25
C ASP A 21 -6.78 7.02 13.85
N PHE A 22 -5.51 6.62 14.02
CA PHE A 22 -5.05 5.26 13.74
C PHE A 22 -5.70 4.24 14.67
N TYR A 23 -5.78 4.55 15.97
CA TYR A 23 -6.35 3.61 16.95
C TYR A 23 -7.86 3.48 16.82
N LEU A 24 -8.56 4.57 16.46
CA LEU A 24 -9.98 4.53 16.14
C LEU A 24 -10.25 3.64 14.90
N GLU A 25 -9.54 3.86 13.80
CA GLU A 25 -9.66 3.07 12.57
C GLU A 25 -9.32 1.57 12.82
N LEU A 26 -8.34 1.31 13.68
CA LEU A 26 -7.97 -0.04 14.09
C LEU A 26 -9.10 -0.73 14.85
N LEU A 27 -9.70 -0.06 15.83
CA LEU A 27 -10.84 -0.59 16.58
C LEU A 27 -12.04 -0.86 15.67
N GLU A 28 -12.40 0.08 14.80
CA GLU A 28 -13.49 -0.08 13.85
C GLU A 28 -13.25 -1.28 12.93
N THR A 29 -12.02 -1.44 12.41
CA THR A 29 -11.63 -2.59 11.57
C THR A 29 -11.78 -3.92 12.31
N VAL A 30 -11.36 -3.97 13.56
CA VAL A 30 -11.46 -5.17 14.41
C VAL A 30 -12.92 -5.51 14.72
N ILE A 31 -13.75 -4.51 15.05
CA ILE A 31 -15.17 -4.68 15.35
C ILE A 31 -15.96 -5.10 14.09
N ASP A 32 -15.61 -4.57 12.93
CA ASP A 32 -16.27 -4.93 11.68
C ASP A 32 -15.92 -6.34 11.20
N ASN A 33 -14.73 -6.83 11.55
CA ASN A 33 -14.21 -8.12 11.11
C ASN A 33 -13.75 -9.04 12.27
N PRO A 34 -14.56 -9.30 13.31
CA PRO A 34 -14.11 -10.01 14.50
C PRO A 34 -13.57 -11.40 14.22
N SER A 35 -14.20 -12.16 13.29
CA SER A 35 -13.75 -13.50 12.89
C SER A 35 -12.41 -13.52 12.15
N ARG A 36 -11.89 -12.37 11.70
CA ARG A 36 -10.54 -12.26 11.13
C ARG A 36 -9.46 -12.35 12.20
N TYR A 37 -9.77 -11.92 13.41
CA TYR A 37 -8.83 -11.81 14.52
C TYR A 37 -8.97 -12.94 15.53
N CYS A 38 -10.20 -13.34 15.86
CA CYS A 38 -10.54 -14.31 16.89
C CYS A 38 -11.24 -15.51 16.30
N GLY A 39 -11.01 -16.71 16.84
CA GLY A 39 -11.73 -17.91 16.46
C GLY A 39 -10.92 -19.21 16.45
N LEU A 40 -11.62 -20.34 16.53
CA LEU A 40 -11.04 -21.69 16.61
C LEU A 40 -10.08 -22.04 15.47
N PHE A 41 -10.32 -21.51 14.27
CA PHE A 41 -9.50 -21.79 13.09
C PHE A 41 -8.33 -20.82 12.93
N ARG A 42 -7.93 -20.13 14.01
CA ARG A 42 -6.76 -19.26 14.08
C ARG A 42 -5.69 -19.89 14.96
N LEU A 43 -4.52 -20.18 14.37
CA LEU A 43 -3.38 -20.71 15.12
C LEU A 43 -2.71 -19.65 15.99
N SER A 44 -2.71 -18.40 15.53
CA SER A 44 -2.18 -17.26 16.28
C SER A 44 -3.27 -16.66 17.17
N ASN A 45 -2.88 -16.13 18.32
CA ASN A 45 -3.79 -15.34 19.15
C ASN A 45 -4.18 -14.01 18.45
N ALA A 46 -5.23 -13.37 18.97
CA ALA A 46 -5.77 -12.15 18.38
C ALA A 46 -4.75 -11.02 18.27
N LYS A 47 -3.88 -10.84 19.28
CA LYS A 47 -2.81 -9.80 19.27
C LYS A 47 -1.80 -10.04 18.14
N THR A 48 -1.32 -11.27 17.97
CA THR A 48 -0.40 -11.61 16.86
C THR A 48 -1.07 -11.36 15.50
N LYS A 49 -2.35 -11.74 15.37
CA LYS A 49 -3.09 -11.49 14.13
C LYS A 49 -3.28 -10.01 13.84
N LEU A 50 -3.48 -9.21 14.87
CA LEU A 50 -3.57 -7.76 14.78
C LEU A 50 -2.25 -7.15 14.29
N ILE A 51 -1.11 -7.55 14.88
CA ILE A 51 0.23 -7.12 14.43
C ILE A 51 0.43 -7.42 12.94
N GLN A 52 0.15 -8.64 12.49
CA GLN A 52 0.25 -9.02 11.07
C GLN A 52 -0.58 -8.10 10.17
N ASN A 53 -1.84 -7.84 10.53
CA ASN A 53 -2.73 -7.01 9.73
C ASN A 53 -2.29 -5.55 9.67
N VAL A 54 -1.84 -4.99 10.80
CA VAL A 54 -1.35 -3.61 10.85
C VAL A 54 -0.06 -3.46 10.05
N THR A 55 0.88 -4.38 10.18
CA THR A 55 2.12 -4.40 9.40
C THR A 55 1.79 -4.45 7.90
N GLN A 56 0.93 -5.39 7.49
CA GLN A 56 0.51 -5.50 6.09
C GLN A 56 -0.19 -4.21 5.59
N SER A 57 -1.03 -3.59 6.41
CA SER A 57 -1.70 -2.33 6.04
C SER A 57 -0.69 -1.19 5.86
N LYS A 58 0.32 -1.08 6.73
CA LYS A 58 1.38 -0.08 6.58
C LYS A 58 2.22 -0.29 5.31
N GLU A 59 2.51 -1.54 4.96
CA GLU A 59 3.22 -1.87 3.71
C GLU A 59 2.41 -1.49 2.47
N ILE A 60 1.09 -1.71 2.46
CA ILE A 60 0.21 -1.26 1.37
C ILE A 60 0.23 0.26 1.27
N LYS A 61 0.03 0.97 2.39
CA LYS A 61 0.05 2.44 2.43
C LYS A 61 1.41 3.02 2.01
N PHE A 62 2.51 2.32 2.31
CA PHE A 62 3.82 2.69 1.81
C PHE A 62 3.91 2.52 0.28
N GLY A 63 3.30 1.49 -0.29
CA GLY A 63 3.14 1.36 -1.73
C GLY A 63 2.41 2.55 -2.36
N ASP A 64 1.25 2.92 -1.79
CA ASP A 64 0.46 4.09 -2.23
C ASP A 64 1.26 5.41 -2.10
N PHE A 65 2.04 5.56 -1.03
CA PHE A 65 2.94 6.70 -0.88
C PHE A 65 4.00 6.74 -1.99
N MET A 66 4.63 5.60 -2.28
CA MET A 66 5.63 5.53 -3.35
C MET A 66 5.03 5.84 -4.74
N GLU A 67 3.78 5.46 -4.98
CA GLU A 67 3.08 5.86 -6.22
C GLU A 67 2.87 7.38 -6.30
N ASP A 68 2.43 8.01 -5.22
CA ASP A 68 2.17 9.44 -5.17
C ASP A 68 3.47 10.25 -5.29
N ILE A 69 4.53 9.85 -4.57
CA ILE A 69 5.79 10.58 -4.59
C ILE A 69 6.50 10.49 -5.94
N VAL A 70 6.43 9.33 -6.59
CA VAL A 70 6.97 9.14 -7.94
C VAL A 70 6.21 10.01 -8.95
N THR A 71 4.88 10.09 -8.84
CA THR A 71 4.04 10.97 -9.67
C THR A 71 4.51 12.43 -9.58
N ASP A 72 4.78 12.93 -8.36
CA ASP A 72 5.28 14.30 -8.16
C ASP A 72 6.66 14.52 -8.77
N TYR A 73 7.58 13.58 -8.53
CA TYR A 73 8.93 13.70 -9.07
C TYR A 73 8.94 13.70 -10.60
N LEU A 74 8.10 12.87 -11.24
CA LEU A 74 7.97 12.85 -12.69
C LEU A 74 7.56 14.23 -13.24
N GLU A 75 6.60 14.87 -12.60
CA GLU A 75 6.17 16.22 -12.97
C GLU A 75 7.30 17.24 -12.76
N LEU A 76 7.98 17.19 -11.60
CA LEU A 76 9.06 18.12 -11.25
C LEU A 76 10.28 18.01 -12.20
N ILE A 77 10.51 16.84 -12.81
CA ILE A 77 11.58 16.65 -13.80
C ILE A 77 11.11 16.80 -15.25
N GLY A 78 9.90 17.31 -15.45
CA GLY A 78 9.38 17.75 -16.76
C GLY A 78 8.69 16.68 -17.59
N TYR A 79 8.16 15.63 -16.96
CA TYR A 79 7.22 14.71 -17.58
C TYR A 79 5.78 15.16 -17.33
N GLU A 80 4.89 14.88 -18.28
CA GLU A 80 3.47 15.19 -18.16
C GLU A 80 2.71 13.98 -17.62
N ASN A 81 2.19 14.05 -16.39
CA ASN A 81 1.36 13.01 -15.84
C ASN A 81 0.04 12.89 -16.64
N LYS A 82 -0.37 11.66 -16.92
CA LYS A 82 -1.61 11.32 -17.61
C LYS A 82 -2.57 10.60 -16.67
N THR A 83 -3.81 10.42 -17.12
CA THR A 83 -4.78 9.65 -16.32
C THR A 83 -4.30 8.23 -16.08
N LYS A 84 -4.38 7.79 -14.83
CA LYS A 84 -4.09 6.41 -14.43
C LYS A 84 -5.26 5.46 -14.71
N ASP A 85 -6.46 6.00 -15.00
CA ASP A 85 -7.64 5.22 -15.36
C ASP A 85 -7.55 4.79 -16.82
N LEU A 86 -7.41 3.49 -17.04
CA LEU A 86 -7.30 2.89 -18.37
C LEU A 86 -8.66 2.42 -18.92
N GLY A 87 -9.77 2.67 -18.19
CA GLY A 87 -11.10 2.21 -18.56
C GLY A 87 -11.31 0.73 -18.29
N PHE A 88 -12.13 0.09 -19.13
CA PHE A 88 -12.57 -1.29 -18.93
C PHE A 88 -11.86 -2.24 -19.90
N ASP A 89 -11.45 -3.40 -19.40
CA ASP A 89 -10.96 -4.50 -20.21
C ASP A 89 -12.11 -5.24 -20.95
N GLU A 90 -11.76 -6.27 -21.70
CA GLU A 90 -12.71 -7.09 -22.46
C GLU A 90 -13.71 -7.88 -21.58
N ASN A 91 -13.40 -8.05 -20.29
CA ASN A 91 -14.26 -8.71 -19.31
C ASN A 91 -15.15 -7.72 -18.55
N GLY A 92 -15.01 -6.41 -18.80
CA GLY A 92 -15.72 -5.36 -18.07
C GLY A 92 -15.07 -4.98 -16.74
N ASP A 93 -13.83 -5.40 -16.47
CA ASP A 93 -13.07 -5.01 -15.30
C ASP A 93 -12.41 -3.65 -15.54
N ARG A 94 -12.62 -2.69 -14.62
CA ARG A 94 -11.96 -1.38 -14.68
C ARG A 94 -10.51 -1.53 -14.22
N LEU A 95 -9.58 -1.03 -15.05
CA LEU A 95 -8.15 -1.12 -14.77
C LEU A 95 -7.54 0.27 -14.56
N ASN A 96 -6.69 0.36 -13.54
CA ASN A 96 -5.87 1.54 -13.24
C ASN A 96 -4.39 1.16 -13.34
N ALA A 97 -3.58 2.06 -13.89
CA ALA A 97 -2.13 1.95 -13.85
C ALA A 97 -1.55 2.62 -12.61
N ASP A 98 -0.39 2.17 -12.16
CA ASP A 98 0.30 2.80 -11.04
C ASP A 98 0.93 4.14 -11.49
N GLN A 99 1.54 4.19 -12.71
CA GLN A 99 2.00 5.43 -13.35
C GLN A 99 1.65 5.45 -14.83
N VAL A 100 1.19 6.60 -15.33
CA VAL A 100 1.09 6.94 -16.75
C VAL A 100 1.59 8.36 -16.94
N PHE A 101 2.59 8.55 -17.78
CA PHE A 101 3.16 9.88 -18.06
C PHE A 101 3.72 9.93 -19.49
N ALA A 102 3.98 11.14 -19.97
CA ALA A 102 4.46 11.34 -21.33
C ALA A 102 5.59 12.37 -21.41
N LYS A 103 6.41 12.24 -22.45
CA LYS A 103 7.38 13.25 -22.86
C LYS A 103 7.55 13.23 -24.38
N GLY A 104 7.25 14.35 -25.03
CA GLY A 104 7.22 14.41 -26.50
C GLY A 104 6.22 13.42 -27.09
N ASN A 105 6.66 12.55 -28.00
CA ASN A 105 5.81 11.54 -28.65
C ASN A 105 5.88 10.16 -27.95
N THR A 106 6.41 10.10 -26.73
CA THR A 106 6.54 8.85 -25.97
C THR A 106 5.58 8.86 -24.78
N ILE A 107 4.79 7.78 -24.64
CA ILE A 107 3.96 7.50 -23.48
C ILE A 107 4.59 6.38 -22.66
N PHE A 108 4.59 6.53 -21.35
CA PHE A 108 5.13 5.56 -20.42
C PHE A 108 4.00 4.95 -19.59
N LEU A 109 4.00 3.64 -19.46
CA LEU A 109 3.15 2.87 -18.54
C LEU A 109 4.06 2.14 -17.56
N VAL A 110 3.87 2.36 -16.26
CA VAL A 110 4.64 1.65 -15.23
C VAL A 110 3.70 0.95 -14.28
N GLU A 111 3.88 -0.36 -14.15
CA GLU A 111 3.32 -1.18 -13.08
C GLU A 111 4.34 -1.25 -11.96
N GLN A 112 4.06 -0.56 -10.86
CA GLN A 112 4.96 -0.38 -9.74
C GLN A 112 4.66 -1.39 -8.63
N LYS A 113 5.67 -2.07 -8.10
CA LYS A 113 5.55 -2.96 -6.96
C LYS A 113 6.71 -2.72 -6.00
N ILE A 114 6.44 -2.82 -4.70
CA ILE A 114 7.51 -2.65 -3.71
C ILE A 114 8.50 -3.80 -3.81
N ARG A 115 8.01 -5.05 -3.88
CA ARG A 115 8.85 -6.26 -3.78
C ARG A 115 8.48 -7.32 -4.81
N ASP A 116 9.47 -8.10 -5.24
CA ASP A 116 9.30 -9.29 -6.08
C ASP A 116 9.55 -10.57 -5.25
N ASP A 117 8.64 -10.89 -4.33
CA ASP A 117 8.71 -12.06 -3.46
C ASP A 117 7.49 -13.01 -3.59
N HIS A 118 6.68 -12.80 -4.62
CA HIS A 118 5.41 -13.47 -4.81
C HIS A 118 5.54 -14.96 -5.18
N ASP A 119 4.47 -15.70 -4.85
CA ASP A 119 4.30 -17.09 -5.30
C ASP A 119 4.01 -17.21 -6.80
N SER A 120 3.99 -18.45 -7.31
CA SER A 120 3.84 -18.73 -8.73
C SER A 120 2.46 -18.34 -9.29
N THR A 121 1.41 -18.34 -8.49
CA THR A 121 0.06 -17.94 -8.93
C THR A 121 -0.04 -16.42 -9.02
N LYS A 122 0.44 -15.73 -8.00
CA LYS A 122 0.38 -14.27 -7.93
C LYS A 122 1.21 -13.61 -9.02
N LYS A 123 2.43 -14.10 -9.31
CA LYS A 123 3.26 -13.54 -10.39
C LYS A 123 2.60 -13.65 -11.77
N ARG A 124 1.91 -14.79 -12.06
CA ARG A 124 1.18 -14.96 -13.32
C ARG A 124 0.03 -13.97 -13.44
N GLY A 125 -0.75 -13.81 -12.38
CA GLY A 125 -1.83 -12.83 -12.32
C GLY A 125 -1.35 -11.39 -12.49
N GLN A 126 -0.20 -11.03 -11.90
CA GLN A 126 0.40 -9.71 -12.08
C GLN A 126 0.82 -9.46 -13.52
N PHE A 127 1.50 -10.41 -14.17
CA PHE A 127 1.90 -10.24 -15.57
C PHE A 127 0.68 -10.17 -16.51
N ALA A 128 -0.32 -11.02 -16.31
CA ALA A 128 -1.56 -10.97 -17.09
C ALA A 128 -2.30 -9.63 -16.94
N ASN A 129 -2.28 -9.04 -15.73
CA ASN A 129 -2.86 -7.72 -15.50
C ASN A 129 -2.06 -6.61 -16.20
N PHE A 130 -0.73 -6.66 -16.12
CA PHE A 130 0.16 -5.75 -16.87
C PHE A 130 -0.08 -5.82 -18.37
N ASP A 131 -0.18 -7.02 -18.95
CA ASP A 131 -0.49 -7.25 -20.35
C ASP A 131 -1.81 -6.60 -20.81
N LYS A 132 -2.87 -6.71 -20.00
CA LYS A 132 -4.13 -6.03 -20.25
C LYS A 132 -3.99 -4.50 -20.24
N LYS A 133 -3.22 -3.95 -19.29
CA LYS A 133 -2.95 -2.50 -19.20
C LYS A 133 -2.18 -2.00 -20.42
N VAL A 134 -1.18 -2.75 -20.92
CA VAL A 134 -0.45 -2.44 -22.16
C VAL A 134 -1.41 -2.34 -23.35
N LYS A 135 -2.35 -3.26 -23.47
CA LYS A 135 -3.36 -3.24 -24.56
C LYS A 135 -4.28 -2.04 -24.47
N LEU A 136 -4.70 -1.66 -23.26
CA LEU A 136 -5.59 -0.51 -23.06
C LEU A 136 -4.90 0.83 -23.35
N ILE A 137 -3.68 1.04 -22.82
CA ILE A 137 -2.95 2.29 -23.03
C ILE A 137 -2.64 2.53 -24.52
N ARG A 138 -2.35 1.47 -25.28
CA ARG A 138 -2.17 1.55 -26.73
C ARG A 138 -3.43 2.03 -27.47
N LYS A 139 -4.62 1.56 -27.03
CA LYS A 139 -5.90 2.01 -27.60
C LYS A 139 -6.18 3.49 -27.29
N GLN A 140 -5.76 3.96 -26.12
CA GLN A 140 -5.97 5.34 -25.69
C GLN A 140 -5.01 6.33 -26.37
N HIS A 141 -3.79 5.88 -26.71
CA HIS A 141 -2.73 6.73 -27.28
C HIS A 141 -2.23 6.19 -28.64
N PRO A 142 -3.10 6.15 -29.66
CA PRO A 142 -2.69 5.67 -30.98
C PRO A 142 -1.64 6.61 -31.58
N GLY A 143 -0.58 6.02 -32.17
CA GLY A 143 0.50 6.77 -32.83
C GLY A 143 1.59 7.30 -31.90
N MET A 144 1.48 7.14 -30.60
CA MET A 144 2.59 7.38 -29.66
C MET A 144 3.44 6.12 -29.50
N HIS A 145 4.75 6.31 -29.33
CA HIS A 145 5.66 5.24 -28.92
C HIS A 145 5.40 4.90 -27.45
N LEU A 146 5.13 3.61 -27.13
CA LEU A 146 4.86 3.17 -25.78
C LEU A 146 6.09 2.50 -25.17
N ILE A 147 6.51 2.97 -24.00
CA ILE A 147 7.45 2.29 -23.11
C ILE A 147 6.65 1.78 -21.92
N ALA A 148 6.45 0.46 -21.84
CA ALA A 148 5.72 -0.18 -20.77
C ALA A 148 6.66 -0.99 -19.88
N SER A 149 6.61 -0.79 -18.57
CA SER A 149 7.52 -1.43 -17.63
C SER A 149 6.83 -1.99 -16.42
N MET A 150 7.34 -3.11 -15.92
CA MET A 150 7.16 -3.54 -14.54
C MET A 150 8.37 -3.06 -13.76
N TRP A 151 8.14 -2.36 -12.65
CA TRP A 151 9.19 -1.83 -11.79
C TRP A 151 9.03 -2.31 -10.35
N PHE A 152 10.04 -3.02 -9.86
CA PHE A 152 10.14 -3.46 -8.47
C PHE A 152 11.11 -2.54 -7.73
N ILE A 153 10.59 -1.79 -6.74
CA ILE A 153 11.32 -0.73 -6.05
C ILE A 153 12.48 -1.30 -5.22
N ASP A 154 12.25 -2.42 -4.53
CA ASP A 154 13.28 -3.13 -3.76
C ASP A 154 14.08 -4.07 -4.68
N ASP A 155 15.34 -3.72 -4.94
CA ASP A 155 16.26 -4.50 -5.77
C ASP A 155 16.90 -5.69 -5.04
N GLY A 156 16.73 -5.79 -3.72
CA GLY A 156 17.15 -6.94 -2.91
C GLY A 156 16.30 -8.19 -3.10
N LEU A 157 15.11 -8.06 -3.69
CA LEU A 157 14.14 -9.15 -3.87
C LEU A 157 13.81 -9.35 -5.35
N VAL A 158 14.51 -10.30 -5.99
CA VAL A 158 14.42 -10.56 -7.44
C VAL A 158 13.93 -11.97 -7.78
N LYS A 159 13.10 -12.55 -6.92
CA LYS A 159 12.67 -13.96 -6.97
C LYS A 159 12.08 -14.40 -8.31
N ASN A 160 11.34 -13.52 -8.97
CA ASN A 160 10.62 -13.85 -10.20
C ASN A 160 11.20 -13.16 -11.46
N LYS A 161 12.40 -12.57 -11.36
CA LYS A 161 13.05 -11.84 -12.47
C LYS A 161 13.06 -12.63 -13.78
N ASN A 162 13.52 -13.89 -13.74
CA ASN A 162 13.60 -14.73 -14.93
C ASN A 162 12.21 -15.00 -15.57
N TYR A 163 11.18 -15.16 -14.73
CA TYR A 163 9.81 -15.36 -15.22
C TYR A 163 9.32 -14.13 -15.97
N TYR A 164 9.41 -12.94 -15.38
CA TYR A 164 8.95 -11.72 -16.03
C TYR A 164 9.74 -11.39 -17.29
N GLN A 165 11.06 -11.60 -17.28
CA GLN A 165 11.90 -11.44 -18.49
C GLN A 165 11.47 -12.36 -19.61
N GLN A 166 11.12 -13.63 -19.29
CA GLN A 166 10.69 -14.59 -20.30
C GLN A 166 9.30 -14.22 -20.88
N GLU A 167 8.35 -13.82 -20.02
CA GLU A 167 7.04 -13.39 -20.47
C GLU A 167 7.12 -12.14 -21.37
N MET A 168 7.94 -11.15 -21.01
CA MET A 168 8.15 -9.95 -21.83
C MET A 168 8.79 -10.27 -23.19
N LYS A 169 9.75 -11.21 -23.25
CA LYS A 169 10.35 -11.67 -24.50
C LYS A 169 9.36 -12.38 -25.42
N ASN A 170 8.39 -13.08 -24.83
CA ASN A 170 7.35 -13.81 -25.57
C ASN A 170 6.20 -12.89 -26.01
N SER A 171 6.11 -11.68 -25.45
CA SER A 171 5.09 -10.70 -25.79
C SER A 171 5.57 -9.77 -26.89
N PHE A 172 4.72 -9.51 -27.87
CA PHE A 172 5.03 -8.59 -28.96
C PHE A 172 3.88 -7.59 -29.17
N TYR A 173 4.23 -6.33 -29.17
CA TYR A 173 3.32 -5.24 -29.50
C TYR A 173 4.01 -4.27 -30.47
N PRO A 174 3.39 -3.91 -31.61
CA PRO A 174 3.93 -2.89 -32.50
C PRO A 174 4.17 -1.58 -31.73
N ASP A 175 5.25 -0.85 -32.06
CA ASP A 175 5.59 0.45 -31.45
C ASP A 175 5.59 0.49 -29.91
N THR A 176 6.00 -0.65 -29.31
CA THR A 176 6.02 -0.79 -27.84
C THR A 176 7.30 -1.48 -27.39
N GLU A 177 7.95 -0.89 -26.40
CA GLU A 177 9.04 -1.51 -25.67
C GLU A 177 8.57 -2.00 -24.32
N LEU A 178 8.91 -3.25 -23.96
CA LEU A 178 8.61 -3.85 -22.66
C LEU A 178 9.89 -3.95 -21.85
N HIS A 179 9.85 -3.40 -20.62
CA HIS A 179 11.01 -3.37 -19.73
C HIS A 179 10.68 -3.91 -18.34
N LEU A 180 11.70 -4.48 -17.71
CA LEU A 180 11.67 -4.93 -16.31
C LEU A 180 12.78 -4.21 -15.55
N TYR A 181 12.42 -3.45 -14.52
CA TYR A 181 13.35 -2.68 -13.72
C TYR A 181 13.31 -3.07 -12.25
N TYR A 182 14.45 -2.96 -11.60
CA TYR A 182 14.63 -3.13 -10.16
C TYR A 182 15.36 -1.92 -9.57
N GLY A 183 14.93 -1.43 -8.41
CA GLY A 183 15.56 -0.31 -7.72
C GLY A 183 15.69 0.93 -8.60
N GLY A 184 16.88 1.48 -8.69
CA GLY A 184 17.20 2.69 -9.45
C GLY A 184 17.18 2.53 -10.97
N GLU A 185 17.15 1.30 -11.52
CA GLU A 185 17.20 1.05 -12.97
C GLU A 185 16.11 1.81 -13.73
N PHE A 186 14.91 1.94 -13.16
CA PHE A 186 13.82 2.71 -13.76
C PHE A 186 14.19 4.19 -13.92
N PHE A 187 14.68 4.81 -12.86
CA PHE A 187 15.07 6.22 -12.89
C PHE A 187 16.30 6.49 -13.75
N ASP A 188 17.17 5.50 -13.95
CA ASP A 188 18.33 5.62 -14.84
C ASP A 188 17.93 5.85 -16.31
N THR A 189 16.70 5.49 -16.68
CA THR A 189 16.15 5.70 -18.04
C THR A 189 15.51 7.07 -18.24
N LEU A 190 15.31 7.83 -17.17
CA LEU A 190 14.63 9.12 -17.19
C LEU A 190 15.63 10.30 -17.11
N ASP A 191 15.28 11.38 -17.79
CA ASP A 191 16.05 12.63 -17.66
C ASP A 191 16.03 13.13 -16.22
N ASN A 192 17.20 13.42 -15.64
CA ASN A 192 17.37 13.75 -14.23
C ASN A 192 16.94 12.65 -13.22
N GLY A 193 16.56 11.48 -13.68
CA GLY A 193 16.03 10.41 -12.82
C GLY A 193 17.03 9.93 -11.77
N LYS A 194 18.32 9.85 -12.10
CA LYS A 194 19.38 9.49 -11.11
C LYS A 194 19.41 10.41 -9.89
N VAL A 195 19.12 11.69 -10.08
CA VAL A 195 19.06 12.66 -8.97
C VAL A 195 17.84 12.39 -8.12
N VAL A 196 16.69 12.12 -8.76
CA VAL A 196 15.44 11.75 -8.07
C VAL A 196 15.64 10.50 -7.22
N TRP A 197 16.18 9.43 -7.81
CA TRP A 197 16.35 8.17 -7.07
C TRP A 197 17.27 8.32 -5.85
N LYS A 198 18.39 9.04 -6.00
CA LYS A 198 19.29 9.34 -4.89
C LYS A 198 18.61 10.14 -3.78
N GLU A 199 17.75 11.09 -4.15
CA GLU A 199 17.01 11.91 -3.19
C GLU A 199 15.97 11.07 -2.44
N ILE A 200 15.20 10.21 -3.13
CA ILE A 200 14.25 9.27 -2.51
C ILE A 200 14.95 8.36 -1.51
N ILE A 201 16.05 7.71 -1.91
CA ILE A 201 16.82 6.82 -1.02
C ILE A 201 17.35 7.57 0.19
N SER A 202 17.96 8.75 0.00
CA SER A 202 18.49 9.57 1.09
C SER A 202 17.39 9.93 2.10
N TYR A 203 16.20 10.28 1.65
CA TYR A 203 15.09 10.63 2.52
C TYR A 203 14.50 9.41 3.28
N LEU A 204 14.42 8.26 2.63
CA LEU A 204 14.03 7.03 3.30
C LEU A 204 15.05 6.58 4.34
N GLU A 205 16.36 6.72 4.06
CA GLU A 205 17.43 6.45 5.01
C GLU A 205 17.38 7.41 6.20
N GLN A 206 17.21 8.71 5.96
CA GLN A 206 17.05 9.71 7.00
C GLN A 206 15.86 9.41 7.89
N ASN A 207 14.68 9.15 7.31
CA ASN A 207 13.48 8.76 8.05
C ASN A 207 13.73 7.51 8.91
N ARG A 208 14.42 6.51 8.36
CA ARG A 208 14.77 5.29 9.09
C ARG A 208 15.69 5.56 10.27
N MET A 209 16.67 6.48 10.12
CA MET A 209 17.57 6.86 11.21
C MET A 209 16.82 7.63 12.32
N GLU A 210 15.95 8.57 11.94
CA GLU A 210 15.14 9.34 12.88
C GLU A 210 14.19 8.47 13.69
N ASN A 211 13.62 7.43 13.08
CA ASN A 211 12.66 6.50 13.68
C ASN A 211 13.29 5.15 14.11
N SER A 212 14.61 5.05 14.16
CA SER A 212 15.32 3.79 14.46
C SER A 212 15.00 3.17 15.83
N ASN A 213 14.54 3.99 16.77
CA ASN A 213 14.17 3.58 18.12
C ASN A 213 12.66 3.32 18.29
N GLU A 214 11.85 3.56 17.26
CA GLU A 214 10.43 3.26 17.33
C GLU A 214 10.20 1.75 17.25
N ILE A 215 9.95 1.13 18.40
CA ILE A 215 9.42 -0.23 18.47
C ILE A 215 7.93 -0.15 18.14
N PHE A 216 7.54 -0.69 16.98
CA PHE A 216 6.13 -0.80 16.66
C PHE A 216 5.47 -1.78 17.64
N THR A 217 4.77 -1.23 18.61
CA THR A 217 3.95 -1.99 19.55
C THR A 217 2.47 -1.69 19.29
N ILE A 218 1.65 -2.72 19.26
CA ILE A 218 0.21 -2.53 19.33
C ILE A 218 -0.16 -2.38 20.81
N PRO A 219 -0.81 -1.27 21.17
CA PRO A 219 -1.22 -1.05 22.55
C PRO A 219 -2.21 -2.14 23.00
N ASP A 220 -2.14 -2.49 24.24
CA ASP A 220 -3.07 -3.43 24.86
C ASP A 220 -4.47 -2.83 24.91
N PHE A 221 -5.47 -3.53 24.38
CA PHE A 221 -6.83 -3.00 24.26
C PHE A 221 -7.52 -2.80 25.60
N GLY A 222 -7.14 -3.57 26.59
CA GLY A 222 -7.74 -3.50 27.93
C GLY A 222 -7.13 -2.44 28.83
N THR A 223 -5.89 -1.99 28.56
CA THR A 223 -5.14 -1.15 29.52
C THR A 223 -4.60 0.15 28.94
N SER A 224 -4.37 0.26 27.61
CA SER A 224 -3.75 1.46 27.06
C SER A 224 -4.70 2.64 26.98
N GLU A 225 -4.19 3.83 27.22
CA GLU A 225 -4.95 5.07 27.20
C GLU A 225 -5.35 5.48 25.77
N GLU A 226 -4.54 5.15 24.78
CA GLU A 226 -4.82 5.37 23.35
C GLU A 226 -6.06 4.60 22.91
N ILE A 227 -6.17 3.34 23.31
CA ILE A 227 -7.37 2.52 23.02
C ILE A 227 -8.58 3.02 23.81
N TYR A 228 -8.38 3.45 25.06
CA TYR A 228 -9.47 4.03 25.84
C TYR A 228 -10.03 5.28 25.15
N ASN A 229 -9.17 6.18 24.71
CA ASN A 229 -9.58 7.38 23.96
C ASN A 229 -10.28 7.02 22.65
N ALA A 230 -9.76 6.06 21.88
CA ALA A 230 -10.40 5.59 20.66
C ALA A 230 -11.80 4.98 20.94
N LEU A 231 -11.98 4.23 22.04
CA LEU A 231 -13.28 3.72 22.47
C LEU A 231 -14.30 4.84 22.69
N LEU A 232 -13.88 5.98 23.26
CA LEU A 232 -14.77 7.12 23.49
C LEU A 232 -15.27 7.78 22.20
N HIS A 233 -14.55 7.61 21.10
CA HIS A 233 -14.88 8.18 19.78
C HIS A 233 -15.59 7.18 18.85
N LEU A 234 -15.77 5.92 19.25
CA LEU A 234 -16.50 4.94 18.47
C LEU A 234 -17.96 5.36 18.23
N SER A 235 -18.43 5.12 17.00
CA SER A 235 -19.83 5.38 16.65
C SER A 235 -20.78 4.44 17.42
N ASN A 236 -22.04 4.89 17.61
CA ASN A 236 -23.09 4.06 18.22
C ASN A 236 -23.28 2.72 17.51
N LYS A 237 -23.05 2.67 16.19
CA LYS A 237 -23.10 1.45 15.40
C LYS A 237 -22.02 0.45 15.84
N HIS A 238 -20.79 0.90 16.03
CA HIS A 238 -19.69 0.04 16.47
C HIS A 238 -19.86 -0.39 17.92
N TRP A 239 -20.34 0.51 18.80
CA TRP A 239 -20.69 0.15 20.18
C TRP A 239 -21.78 -0.92 20.23
N SER A 240 -22.85 -0.79 19.44
CA SER A 240 -23.92 -1.81 19.36
C SER A 240 -23.41 -3.17 18.92
N LYS A 241 -22.47 -3.21 17.94
CA LYS A 241 -21.81 -4.45 17.54
C LYS A 241 -20.95 -5.02 18.67
N LEU A 242 -20.06 -4.21 19.23
CA LEU A 242 -19.09 -4.62 20.27
C LEU A 242 -19.78 -5.17 21.51
N LEU A 243 -20.91 -4.61 21.91
CA LEU A 243 -21.70 -5.03 23.08
C LEU A 243 -22.74 -6.13 22.76
N SER A 244 -22.88 -6.52 21.50
CA SER A 244 -23.88 -7.52 21.11
C SER A 244 -23.61 -8.88 21.77
N ARG A 245 -24.69 -9.66 21.99
CA ARG A 245 -24.63 -11.03 22.53
C ARG A 245 -24.21 -12.09 21.52
N ASN A 246 -23.87 -11.68 20.29
CA ASN A 246 -23.37 -12.60 19.28
C ASN A 246 -22.02 -13.18 19.72
N SER A 247 -21.87 -14.50 19.59
CA SER A 247 -20.68 -15.24 20.06
C SER A 247 -19.35 -14.72 19.51
N LYS A 248 -19.34 -14.19 18.27
CA LYS A 248 -18.13 -13.61 17.68
C LYS A 248 -17.65 -12.35 18.42
N TYR A 249 -18.55 -11.51 18.91
CA TYR A 249 -18.21 -10.32 19.70
C TYR A 249 -17.91 -10.65 21.16
N ASP A 250 -18.57 -11.68 21.71
CA ASP A 250 -18.20 -12.19 23.02
C ASP A 250 -16.74 -12.71 23.03
N LEU A 251 -16.39 -13.48 22.01
CA LEU A 251 -15.02 -13.97 21.82
C LEU A 251 -14.03 -12.80 21.63
N LEU A 252 -14.39 -11.81 20.81
CA LEU A 252 -13.57 -10.63 20.59
C LEU A 252 -13.27 -9.89 21.91
N ARG A 253 -14.30 -9.63 22.73
CA ARG A 253 -14.12 -9.00 24.05
C ARG A 253 -13.20 -9.82 24.95
N LYS A 254 -13.39 -11.13 25.00
CA LYS A 254 -12.56 -12.05 25.82
C LYS A 254 -11.10 -12.07 25.38
N GLU A 255 -10.81 -12.03 24.09
CA GLU A 255 -9.43 -12.13 23.59
C GLU A 255 -8.70 -10.78 23.54
N MET A 256 -9.40 -9.67 23.24
CA MET A 256 -8.77 -8.37 23.03
C MET A 256 -8.77 -7.47 24.27
N PHE A 257 -9.79 -7.58 25.12
CA PHE A 257 -9.96 -6.73 26.31
C PHE A 257 -9.78 -7.52 27.62
N SER A 258 -9.00 -8.59 27.61
CA SER A 258 -8.85 -9.49 28.76
C SER A 258 -7.97 -8.96 29.88
N SER A 259 -7.14 -7.96 29.62
CA SER A 259 -6.04 -7.54 30.52
C SER A 259 -6.34 -6.31 31.36
N GLY A 260 -7.53 -5.69 31.21
CA GLY A 260 -7.84 -4.46 31.93
C GLY A 260 -9.33 -4.10 31.86
N ASP A 261 -9.65 -2.83 32.17
CA ASP A 261 -11.02 -2.34 32.31
C ASP A 261 -11.43 -1.24 31.32
N ASN A 262 -10.61 -0.96 30.29
CA ASN A 262 -10.87 0.10 29.31
C ASN A 262 -12.27 0.03 28.70
N LEU A 263 -12.73 -1.18 28.34
CA LEU A 263 -14.06 -1.36 27.79
C LEU A 263 -15.17 -0.95 28.75
N GLU A 264 -15.06 -1.36 30.01
CA GLU A 264 -16.06 -1.04 31.06
C GLU A 264 -15.98 0.44 31.50
N ARG A 265 -14.77 1.03 31.53
CA ARG A 265 -14.57 2.47 31.77
C ARG A 265 -15.24 3.31 30.69
N ALA A 266 -14.98 3.00 29.42
CA ALA A 266 -15.55 3.73 28.31
C ALA A 266 -17.07 3.55 28.22
N ARG A 267 -17.57 2.32 28.43
CA ARG A 267 -19.00 2.00 28.49
C ARG A 267 -19.72 2.85 29.54
N ARG A 268 -19.19 2.89 30.77
CA ARG A 268 -19.77 3.69 31.88
C ARG A 268 -19.77 5.18 31.57
N LYS A 269 -18.67 5.69 30.99
CA LYS A 269 -18.55 7.12 30.66
C LYS A 269 -19.56 7.56 29.60
N LEU A 270 -19.87 6.68 28.65
CA LEU A 270 -20.79 6.96 27.54
C LEU A 270 -22.25 6.56 27.84
N GLY A 271 -22.54 5.92 28.98
CA GLY A 271 -23.90 5.56 29.40
C GLY A 271 -24.49 4.33 28.68
N TYR A 272 -23.65 3.41 28.22
CA TYR A 272 -24.08 2.13 27.59
C TYR A 272 -24.38 1.04 28.62
#